data_70051c78d044789ed87900cb4a6fdbbf
#
_entry.id   70051c78d044789ed87900cb4a6fdbbf
#
_cell.length_a   1.000
_cell.length_b   1.000
_cell.length_c   1.000
_cell.angle_alpha   90.00
_cell.angle_beta   90.00
_cell.angle_gamma   90.00
#
_symmetry.space_group_name_H-M   'P 1'
#
loop_
_entity.id
_entity.type
_entity.pdbx_description
1 polymer ?
#
loop_
_entity_poly.entity_id
_entity_poly.type
_entity_poly.pdbx_seq_one_letter_code
_entity_poly.pdbx_strand_id
1 'polypeptide(L)'
;MQLIDTNIRDFDQLRREHRWQIPENFNMAEAVCDRHAMDEDRVALFTETATGRCNRFTFAQLKELSNRFANALRSMGVTVGDRVAIVLPQRVETGLCHLAAWKLGAISLPLSILFGPDALRYRLEDSGARVVIAAGAALDRVHALMPDLPSLERVIDCDDQRDGFWPLLEKGSAGLEPIQTQSDDPALIIYTSGTTGPPKGAVVAHRCLLGNLTGFEMSQNFFPQEGDLMWTPADWAWTGGLLDALIPAWYYGCPVLGYDGGRFDAEQACHMIARYRVRNAFIPPTALKMMRQVGDLRALGVDLRSVMSAGETLGAQLYEWAMSALGIGINEMCGQTEFNYIIGNCSEIMPVKPGSMGKAYPGHVVEPMDENGCKLPIGKIGELFAHRDDPVMFLGYWNREQETKEKLNGDWWSTGDIGYRDDEGYLWFVGRKDDVISSAGHRIGPGEIEDCMLKHPAVLQAAAIGSPDKLRGEIVKAFIVLADGFKASKGLQEEIQNTVRTSLAAYEYPREIEFVHDLPLTTTGKVRRVELRERERRRKGLTNS
;
A
#
# COMPACT_ATOMS: atom_id res chain seq x y z
N MET A 1 -5.42 -23.64 0.69
CA MET A 1 -6.73 -23.76 1.39
C MET A 1 -7.14 -22.35 1.75
N GLN A 2 -8.37 -21.94 1.42
CA GLN A 2 -8.91 -20.63 1.82
C GLN A 2 -9.08 -20.58 3.34
N LEU A 3 -8.92 -19.41 3.93
CA LEU A 3 -9.10 -19.17 5.36
C LEU A 3 -10.56 -18.81 5.69
N ILE A 4 -11.27 -18.28 4.70
CA ILE A 4 -12.69 -17.92 4.82
C ILE A 4 -13.56 -19.07 4.30
N ASP A 5 -14.58 -19.44 5.08
CA ASP A 5 -15.56 -20.43 4.62
C ASP A 5 -16.47 -19.81 3.56
N THR A 6 -16.27 -20.21 2.32
CA THR A 6 -17.00 -19.69 1.14
C THR A 6 -18.49 -20.09 1.11
N ASN A 7 -18.93 -21.00 1.96
CA ASN A 7 -20.35 -21.36 2.09
C ASN A 7 -21.12 -20.34 2.93
N ILE A 8 -20.46 -19.57 3.78
CA ILE A 8 -21.06 -18.52 4.59
C ILE A 8 -21.17 -17.24 3.76
N ARG A 9 -22.40 -16.78 3.57
CA ARG A 9 -22.71 -15.56 2.81
C ARG A 9 -23.17 -14.40 3.69
N ASP A 10 -22.87 -14.47 4.98
CA ASP A 10 -23.10 -13.43 5.97
C ASP A 10 -21.74 -12.95 6.50
N PHE A 11 -21.42 -11.69 6.24
CA PHE A 11 -20.13 -11.09 6.62
C PHE A 11 -19.93 -11.08 8.15
N ASP A 12 -20.98 -10.77 8.91
CA ASP A 12 -20.88 -10.72 10.37
C ASP A 12 -20.79 -12.12 10.99
N GLN A 13 -21.36 -13.15 10.34
CA GLN A 13 -21.14 -14.55 10.72
C GLN A 13 -19.69 -14.95 10.50
N LEU A 14 -19.11 -14.67 9.33
CA LEU A 14 -17.70 -14.93 9.05
C LEU A 14 -16.79 -14.29 10.09
N ARG A 15 -17.06 -13.04 10.49
CA ARG A 15 -16.30 -12.36 11.54
C ARG A 15 -16.43 -13.05 12.90
N ARG A 16 -17.61 -13.53 13.26
CA ARG A 16 -17.83 -14.20 14.56
C ARG A 16 -17.19 -15.57 14.63
N GLU A 17 -17.14 -16.30 13.53
CA GLU A 17 -16.69 -17.70 13.49
C GLU A 17 -15.20 -17.85 13.18
N HIS A 18 -14.59 -16.89 12.50
CA HIS A 18 -13.17 -16.98 12.17
C HIS A 18 -12.29 -17.04 13.42
N ARG A 19 -11.30 -17.92 13.36
CA ARG A 19 -10.26 -18.08 14.39
C ARG A 19 -8.92 -18.26 13.72
N TRP A 20 -7.94 -17.48 14.13
CA TRP A 20 -6.58 -17.58 13.62
C TRP A 20 -5.94 -18.93 13.99
N GLN A 21 -5.25 -19.52 13.04
CA GLN A 21 -4.42 -20.69 13.21
C GLN A 21 -3.02 -20.35 12.66
N ILE A 22 -2.20 -19.76 13.51
CA ILE A 22 -0.84 -19.38 13.15
C ILE A 22 0.10 -20.50 13.61
N PRO A 23 0.81 -21.18 12.70
CA PRO A 23 1.76 -22.22 13.08
C PRO A 23 2.97 -21.58 13.78
N GLU A 24 3.64 -22.34 14.66
CA GLU A 24 4.86 -21.89 15.32
C GLU A 24 5.98 -21.61 14.30
N ASN A 25 6.16 -22.50 13.35
CA ASN A 25 7.14 -22.38 12.29
C ASN A 25 6.45 -22.05 10.96
N PHE A 26 6.90 -21.02 10.31
CA PHE A 26 6.35 -20.58 9.02
C PHE A 26 7.40 -19.82 8.21
N ASN A 27 7.63 -20.25 6.97
CA ASN A 27 8.49 -19.56 6.02
C ASN A 27 7.67 -19.09 4.82
N MET A 28 7.68 -17.79 4.54
CA MET A 28 6.93 -17.22 3.41
C MET A 28 7.32 -17.86 2.08
N ALA A 29 8.63 -18.10 1.82
CA ALA A 29 9.07 -18.66 0.53
C ALA A 29 8.49 -20.05 0.26
N GLU A 30 8.48 -20.92 1.28
CA GLU A 30 7.87 -22.24 1.16
C GLU A 30 6.37 -22.13 0.92
N ALA A 31 5.70 -21.24 1.67
CA ALA A 31 4.25 -21.06 1.61
C ALA A 31 3.76 -20.46 0.30
N VAL A 32 4.51 -19.58 -0.34
CA VAL A 32 4.08 -18.87 -1.56
C VAL A 32 4.65 -19.46 -2.84
N CYS A 33 5.67 -20.31 -2.76
CA CYS A 33 6.34 -20.85 -3.94
C CYS A 33 6.54 -22.37 -3.85
N ASP A 34 7.33 -22.84 -2.90
CA ASP A 34 7.87 -24.21 -2.94
C ASP A 34 6.79 -25.28 -2.87
N ARG A 35 5.72 -25.05 -2.09
CA ARG A 35 4.59 -25.98 -1.98
C ARG A 35 3.79 -26.14 -3.28
N HIS A 36 3.86 -25.16 -4.19
CA HIS A 36 3.17 -25.22 -5.48
C HIS A 36 4.03 -25.79 -6.61
N ALA A 37 5.34 -25.96 -6.36
CA ALA A 37 6.31 -26.41 -7.37
C ALA A 37 6.21 -27.91 -7.72
N MET A 38 5.34 -28.66 -7.04
CA MET A 38 5.03 -30.07 -7.38
C MET A 38 4.30 -30.19 -8.71
N ASP A 39 3.54 -29.18 -9.08
CA ASP A 39 2.91 -29.05 -10.40
C ASP A 39 3.85 -28.21 -11.29
N GLU A 40 4.60 -28.90 -12.16
CA GLU A 40 5.64 -28.29 -12.99
C GLU A 40 5.08 -27.26 -13.99
N ASP A 41 3.81 -27.39 -14.38
CA ASP A 41 3.15 -26.54 -15.37
C ASP A 41 2.42 -25.34 -14.74
N ARG A 42 2.27 -25.32 -13.40
CA ARG A 42 1.53 -24.30 -12.70
C ARG A 42 2.20 -22.94 -12.82
N VAL A 43 1.56 -22.02 -13.53
CA VAL A 43 2.08 -20.68 -13.78
C VAL A 43 2.05 -19.86 -12.48
N ALA A 44 3.17 -19.19 -12.19
CA ALA A 44 3.30 -18.27 -11.07
C ALA A 44 3.33 -16.80 -11.53
N LEU A 45 4.00 -16.54 -12.67
CA LEU A 45 4.27 -15.16 -13.08
C LEU A 45 4.29 -15.04 -14.61
N PHE A 46 3.58 -14.04 -15.09
CA PHE A 46 3.79 -13.45 -16.40
C PHE A 46 4.53 -12.13 -16.21
N THR A 47 5.51 -11.83 -17.06
CA THR A 47 6.17 -10.52 -17.08
C THR A 47 6.14 -9.93 -18.47
N GLU A 48 5.96 -8.61 -18.55
CA GLU A 48 6.02 -7.87 -19.79
C GLU A 48 6.84 -6.59 -19.60
N THR A 49 7.68 -6.28 -20.57
CA THR A 49 8.49 -5.05 -20.57
C THR A 49 7.86 -3.98 -21.46
N ALA A 50 8.31 -2.72 -21.32
CA ALA A 50 7.91 -1.62 -22.21
C ALA A 50 8.12 -1.90 -23.70
N THR A 51 9.07 -2.80 -24.05
CA THR A 51 9.34 -3.21 -25.44
C THR A 51 8.46 -4.35 -25.93
N GLY A 52 7.52 -4.81 -25.10
CA GLY A 52 6.61 -5.92 -25.43
C GLY A 52 7.23 -7.31 -25.28
N ARG A 53 8.42 -7.44 -24.69
CA ARG A 53 8.99 -8.76 -24.37
C ARG A 53 8.20 -9.39 -23.23
N CYS A 54 7.61 -10.56 -23.50
CA CYS A 54 6.81 -11.33 -22.56
C CYS A 54 7.55 -12.60 -22.13
N ASN A 55 7.48 -12.92 -20.83
CA ASN A 55 7.96 -14.20 -20.32
C ASN A 55 6.88 -14.84 -19.42
N ARG A 56 7.00 -16.13 -19.23
CA ARG A 56 6.14 -16.96 -18.36
C ARG A 56 7.04 -17.81 -17.47
N PHE A 57 6.76 -17.81 -16.17
CA PHE A 57 7.48 -18.61 -15.18
C PHE A 57 6.49 -19.49 -14.40
N THR A 58 6.86 -20.75 -14.18
CA THR A 58 6.10 -21.66 -13.30
C THR A 58 6.63 -21.58 -11.87
N PHE A 59 5.85 -22.08 -10.90
CA PHE A 59 6.31 -22.19 -9.52
C PHE A 59 7.55 -23.10 -9.40
N ALA A 60 7.62 -24.17 -10.19
CA ALA A 60 8.80 -25.04 -10.24
C ALA A 60 10.05 -24.29 -10.69
N GLN A 61 9.94 -23.45 -11.74
CA GLN A 61 11.04 -22.59 -12.18
C GLN A 61 11.42 -21.54 -11.12
N LEU A 62 10.43 -20.88 -10.47
CA LEU A 62 10.72 -19.92 -9.42
C LEU A 62 11.41 -20.58 -8.24
N LYS A 63 11.00 -21.78 -7.84
CA LYS A 63 11.67 -22.57 -6.79
C LYS A 63 13.13 -22.84 -7.16
N GLU A 64 13.38 -23.37 -8.33
CA GLU A 64 14.73 -23.70 -8.79
C GLU A 64 15.62 -22.43 -8.82
N LEU A 65 15.16 -21.37 -9.50
CA LEU A 65 15.90 -20.12 -9.65
C LEU A 65 16.14 -19.43 -8.31
N SER A 66 15.16 -19.39 -7.41
CA SER A 66 15.33 -18.81 -6.08
C SER A 66 16.26 -19.64 -5.19
N ASN A 67 16.28 -20.98 -5.33
CA ASN A 67 17.27 -21.83 -4.66
C ASN A 67 18.70 -21.52 -5.14
N ARG A 68 18.89 -21.40 -6.45
CA ARG A 68 20.18 -21.03 -7.05
C ARG A 68 20.65 -19.67 -6.54
N PHE A 69 19.75 -18.70 -6.50
CA PHE A 69 20.11 -17.36 -6.00
C PHE A 69 20.36 -17.35 -4.49
N ALA A 70 19.58 -18.08 -3.70
CA ALA A 70 19.84 -18.23 -2.25
C ALA A 70 21.22 -18.86 -1.99
N ASN A 71 21.59 -19.90 -2.75
CA ASN A 71 22.93 -20.48 -2.67
C ASN A 71 24.04 -19.49 -3.07
N ALA A 72 23.81 -18.65 -4.07
CA ALA A 72 24.74 -17.58 -4.42
C ALA A 72 24.87 -16.54 -3.29
N LEU A 73 23.78 -16.07 -2.72
CA LEU A 73 23.78 -15.16 -1.56
C LEU A 73 24.51 -15.79 -0.35
N ARG A 74 24.25 -17.06 -0.07
CA ARG A 74 24.93 -17.81 1.01
C ARG A 74 26.44 -17.89 0.77
N SER A 75 26.87 -18.11 -0.46
CA SER A 75 28.32 -18.12 -0.81
C SER A 75 28.97 -16.76 -0.65
N MET A 76 28.21 -15.67 -0.71
CA MET A 76 28.65 -14.30 -0.43
C MET A 76 28.60 -13.98 1.08
N GLY A 77 28.23 -14.94 1.92
CA GLY A 77 28.21 -14.81 3.38
C GLY A 77 26.87 -14.28 3.94
N VAL A 78 25.80 -14.19 3.16
CA VAL A 78 24.48 -13.84 3.67
C VAL A 78 23.97 -14.91 4.62
N THR A 79 23.51 -14.51 5.80
CA THR A 79 23.05 -15.37 6.90
C THR A 79 21.69 -14.89 7.42
N VAL A 80 21.14 -15.63 8.40
CA VAL A 80 19.89 -15.27 9.09
C VAL A 80 19.96 -13.85 9.64
N GLY A 81 18.92 -13.08 9.39
CA GLY A 81 18.78 -11.69 9.86
C GLY A 81 19.56 -10.66 9.05
N ASP A 82 20.38 -11.04 8.06
CA ASP A 82 21.00 -10.07 7.14
C ASP A 82 19.94 -9.39 6.25
N ARG A 83 20.17 -8.12 5.90
CA ARG A 83 19.25 -7.35 5.05
C ARG A 83 19.73 -7.39 3.60
N VAL A 84 18.82 -7.84 2.74
CA VAL A 84 19.01 -7.92 1.28
C VAL A 84 18.11 -6.89 0.62
N ALA A 85 18.68 -5.79 0.16
CA ALA A 85 17.94 -4.70 -0.47
C ALA A 85 17.64 -5.00 -1.94
N ILE A 86 16.44 -4.68 -2.38
CA ILE A 86 15.90 -4.97 -3.72
C ILE A 86 15.43 -3.66 -4.32
N VAL A 87 16.16 -3.13 -5.31
CA VAL A 87 15.87 -1.85 -5.98
C VAL A 87 15.54 -2.14 -7.45
N LEU A 88 14.43 -2.85 -7.65
CA LEU A 88 14.00 -3.38 -8.94
C LEU A 88 12.53 -3.08 -9.21
N PRO A 89 12.13 -2.94 -10.49
CA PRO A 89 10.71 -2.84 -10.88
C PRO A 89 10.01 -4.20 -10.79
N GLN A 90 8.79 -4.31 -11.34
CA GLN A 90 8.02 -5.56 -11.38
C GLN A 90 8.62 -6.57 -12.38
N ARG A 91 9.68 -7.23 -11.97
CA ARG A 91 10.43 -8.25 -12.75
C ARG A 91 10.45 -9.58 -12.02
N VAL A 92 10.78 -10.66 -12.71
CA VAL A 92 10.94 -11.98 -12.08
C VAL A 92 12.04 -11.96 -11.02
N GLU A 93 13.12 -11.22 -11.27
CA GLU A 93 14.25 -11.07 -10.34
C GLU A 93 13.81 -10.49 -9.00
N THR A 94 12.84 -9.56 -8.99
CA THR A 94 12.28 -8.99 -7.76
C THR A 94 11.66 -10.08 -6.89
N GLY A 95 10.81 -10.92 -7.47
CA GLY A 95 10.21 -12.06 -6.78
C GLY A 95 11.25 -13.08 -6.31
N LEU A 96 12.23 -13.40 -7.17
CA LEU A 96 13.32 -14.33 -6.85
C LEU A 96 14.18 -13.83 -5.67
N CYS A 97 14.44 -12.52 -5.59
CA CYS A 97 15.20 -11.92 -4.48
C CYS A 97 14.46 -12.08 -3.15
N HIS A 98 13.14 -11.84 -3.10
CA HIS A 98 12.35 -12.07 -1.89
C HIS A 98 12.38 -13.53 -1.47
N LEU A 99 12.07 -14.44 -2.40
CA LEU A 99 12.09 -15.88 -2.12
C LEU A 99 13.46 -16.36 -1.62
N ALA A 100 14.55 -15.92 -2.26
CA ALA A 100 15.90 -16.32 -1.88
C ALA A 100 16.29 -15.81 -0.49
N ALA A 101 15.97 -14.54 -0.17
CA ALA A 101 16.22 -13.97 1.14
C ALA A 101 15.48 -14.76 2.24
N TRP A 102 14.18 -15.03 2.07
CA TRP A 102 13.37 -15.75 3.06
C TRP A 102 13.81 -17.21 3.23
N LYS A 103 14.27 -17.88 2.17
CA LYS A 103 14.85 -19.24 2.24
C LYS A 103 16.11 -19.31 3.12
N LEU A 104 16.84 -18.20 3.24
CA LEU A 104 18.00 -18.07 4.10
C LEU A 104 17.68 -17.50 5.50
N GLY A 105 16.43 -17.20 5.81
CA GLY A 105 16.05 -16.46 7.01
C GLY A 105 16.60 -15.03 7.03
N ALA A 106 16.98 -14.50 5.86
CA ALA A 106 17.39 -13.12 5.69
C ALA A 106 16.18 -12.23 5.49
N ILE A 107 16.33 -10.95 5.79
CA ILE A 107 15.28 -9.93 5.74
C ILE A 107 15.34 -9.23 4.39
N SER A 108 14.29 -9.32 3.59
CA SER A 108 14.22 -8.57 2.33
C SER A 108 13.85 -7.10 2.59
N LEU A 109 14.48 -6.21 1.83
CA LEU A 109 14.30 -4.76 1.94
C LEU A 109 13.90 -4.20 0.56
N PRO A 110 12.60 -4.19 0.23
CA PRO A 110 12.14 -3.61 -1.03
C PRO A 110 12.28 -2.09 -1.01
N LEU A 111 12.92 -1.55 -2.04
CA LEU A 111 13.14 -0.12 -2.22
C LEU A 111 12.71 0.31 -3.63
N SER A 112 11.94 1.39 -3.71
CA SER A 112 11.45 1.89 -5.00
C SER A 112 12.59 2.38 -5.88
N ILE A 113 12.53 2.05 -7.17
CA ILE A 113 13.43 2.58 -8.19
C ILE A 113 13.33 4.10 -8.37
N LEU A 114 12.28 4.71 -7.85
CA LEU A 114 12.03 6.15 -7.87
C LEU A 114 12.79 6.92 -6.78
N PHE A 115 13.39 6.22 -5.82
CA PHE A 115 14.14 6.89 -4.76
C PHE A 115 15.39 7.59 -5.32
N GLY A 116 15.52 8.87 -4.98
CA GLY A 116 16.75 9.64 -5.21
C GLY A 116 17.91 9.20 -4.29
N PRO A 117 19.13 9.73 -4.52
CA PRO A 117 20.32 9.33 -3.76
C PRO A 117 20.17 9.43 -2.24
N ASP A 118 19.67 10.54 -1.73
CA ASP A 118 19.51 10.73 -0.28
C ASP A 118 18.50 9.76 0.35
N ALA A 119 17.41 9.48 -0.37
CA ALA A 119 16.40 8.53 0.07
C ALA A 119 16.91 7.09 0.09
N LEU A 120 17.75 6.70 -0.88
CA LEU A 120 18.43 5.40 -0.91
C LEU A 120 19.49 5.33 0.19
N ARG A 121 20.38 6.35 0.30
CA ARG A 121 21.42 6.42 1.33
C ARG A 121 20.83 6.17 2.72
N TYR A 122 19.81 6.95 3.09
CA TYR A 122 19.20 6.86 4.42
C TYR A 122 18.71 5.44 4.71
N ARG A 123 17.98 4.81 3.78
CA ARG A 123 17.38 3.48 4.00
C ARG A 123 18.41 2.36 4.03
N LEU A 124 19.43 2.43 3.18
CA LEU A 124 20.51 1.45 3.15
C LEU A 124 21.39 1.55 4.41
N GLU A 125 21.67 2.76 4.89
CA GLU A 125 22.42 3.00 6.11
C GLU A 125 21.63 2.58 7.35
N ASP A 126 20.39 3.06 7.52
CA ASP A 126 19.53 2.78 8.68
C ASP A 126 19.21 1.27 8.81
N SER A 127 18.97 0.59 7.69
CA SER A 127 18.76 -0.86 7.69
C SER A 127 20.05 -1.64 7.87
N GLY A 128 21.19 -1.06 7.60
CA GLY A 128 22.47 -1.77 7.50
C GLY A 128 22.43 -2.86 6.43
N ALA A 129 21.89 -2.55 5.25
CA ALA A 129 21.80 -3.49 4.13
C ALA A 129 23.18 -4.02 3.75
N ARG A 130 23.30 -5.34 3.64
CA ARG A 130 24.56 -6.03 3.32
C ARG A 130 24.74 -6.26 1.83
N VAL A 131 23.65 -6.58 1.15
CA VAL A 131 23.61 -6.82 -0.30
C VAL A 131 22.51 -5.94 -0.90
N VAL A 132 22.81 -5.36 -2.07
CA VAL A 132 21.82 -4.64 -2.88
C VAL A 132 21.75 -5.29 -4.26
N ILE A 133 20.54 -5.58 -4.72
CA ILE A 133 20.26 -6.00 -6.10
C ILE A 133 19.56 -4.83 -6.79
N ALA A 134 20.12 -4.34 -7.88
CA ALA A 134 19.60 -3.18 -8.60
C ALA A 134 19.76 -3.31 -10.11
N ALA A 135 19.10 -2.43 -10.86
CA ALA A 135 19.20 -2.35 -12.31
C ALA A 135 19.14 -0.89 -12.80
N GLY A 136 19.67 -0.64 -14.00
CA GLY A 136 19.59 0.64 -14.68
C GLY A 136 20.02 1.84 -13.83
N ALA A 137 19.29 2.94 -13.89
CA ALA A 137 19.63 4.18 -13.17
C ALA A 137 19.64 4.04 -11.62
N ALA A 138 18.95 3.03 -11.07
CA ALA A 138 19.01 2.73 -9.65
C ALA A 138 20.37 2.15 -9.26
N LEU A 139 20.93 1.29 -10.11
CA LEU A 139 22.27 0.72 -9.93
C LEU A 139 23.35 1.80 -9.85
N ASP A 140 23.34 2.77 -10.78
CA ASP A 140 24.30 3.88 -10.79
C ASP A 140 24.27 4.68 -9.48
N ARG A 141 23.04 4.95 -8.98
CA ARG A 141 22.85 5.64 -7.69
C ARG A 141 23.43 4.82 -6.53
N VAL A 142 23.18 3.51 -6.49
CA VAL A 142 23.69 2.62 -5.43
C VAL A 142 25.23 2.57 -5.46
N HIS A 143 25.82 2.41 -6.64
CA HIS A 143 27.29 2.42 -6.78
C HIS A 143 27.92 3.73 -6.29
N ALA A 144 27.31 4.87 -6.60
CA ALA A 144 27.80 6.18 -6.12
C ALA A 144 27.73 6.30 -4.58
N LEU A 145 26.81 5.59 -3.92
CA LEU A 145 26.64 5.61 -2.47
C LEU A 145 27.50 4.58 -1.73
N MET A 146 27.97 3.54 -2.41
CA MET A 146 28.68 2.40 -1.79
C MET A 146 29.86 2.81 -0.90
N PRO A 147 30.71 3.81 -1.27
CA PRO A 147 31.83 4.25 -0.42
C PRO A 147 31.39 4.79 0.96
N ASP A 148 30.17 5.29 1.06
CA ASP A 148 29.62 5.89 2.29
C ASP A 148 28.81 4.89 3.13
N LEU A 149 28.64 3.64 2.65
CA LEU A 149 27.80 2.61 3.25
C LEU A 149 28.64 1.43 3.77
N PRO A 150 29.20 1.50 4.98
CA PRO A 150 30.15 0.50 5.47
C PRO A 150 29.57 -0.92 5.64
N SER A 151 28.24 -1.03 5.79
CA SER A 151 27.57 -2.32 5.87
C SER A 151 27.33 -2.97 4.51
N LEU A 152 27.41 -2.21 3.42
CA LEU A 152 27.14 -2.69 2.07
C LEU A 152 28.37 -3.39 1.49
N GLU A 153 28.34 -4.72 1.46
CA GLU A 153 29.45 -5.54 0.99
C GLU A 153 29.37 -5.86 -0.50
N ARG A 154 28.15 -5.95 -1.06
CA ARG A 154 27.91 -6.39 -2.44
C ARG A 154 26.78 -5.60 -3.10
N VAL A 155 27.03 -5.24 -4.35
CA VAL A 155 26.01 -4.73 -5.28
C VAL A 155 25.94 -5.70 -6.46
N ILE A 156 24.75 -6.20 -6.76
CA ILE A 156 24.49 -7.15 -7.85
C ILE A 156 23.69 -6.42 -8.93
N ASP A 157 24.28 -6.31 -10.11
CA ASP A 157 23.62 -5.77 -11.30
C ASP A 157 22.72 -6.84 -11.94
N CYS A 158 21.43 -6.54 -12.05
CA CYS A 158 20.48 -7.44 -12.71
C CYS A 158 20.69 -7.56 -14.22
N ASP A 159 21.27 -6.58 -14.85
CA ASP A 159 21.37 -6.48 -16.30
C ASP A 159 22.76 -6.89 -16.83
N ASP A 160 23.78 -7.08 -15.95
CA ASP A 160 25.10 -7.57 -16.34
C ASP A 160 25.05 -9.06 -16.71
N GLN A 161 25.41 -9.34 -17.98
CA GLN A 161 25.41 -10.69 -18.56
C GLN A 161 26.68 -11.49 -18.23
N ARG A 162 27.66 -10.94 -17.53
CA ARG A 162 28.95 -11.60 -17.21
C ARG A 162 29.03 -12.04 -15.75
N ASP A 163 28.77 -11.13 -14.84
CA ASP A 163 28.92 -11.34 -13.39
C ASP A 163 27.71 -10.85 -12.58
N GLY A 164 26.59 -10.52 -13.25
CA GLY A 164 25.37 -10.07 -12.63
C GLY A 164 24.47 -11.19 -12.14
N PHE A 165 23.19 -10.85 -11.97
CA PHE A 165 22.19 -11.71 -11.35
C PHE A 165 22.08 -13.09 -12.01
N TRP A 166 21.86 -13.16 -13.32
CA TRP A 166 21.66 -14.42 -14.04
C TRP A 166 22.89 -15.33 -14.07
N PRO A 167 24.11 -14.82 -14.38
CA PRO A 167 25.34 -15.61 -14.25
C PRO A 167 25.61 -16.17 -12.84
N LEU A 168 25.17 -15.46 -11.78
CA LEU A 168 25.28 -15.95 -10.41
C LEU A 168 24.33 -17.15 -10.17
N LEU A 169 23.12 -17.11 -10.74
CA LEU A 169 22.17 -18.22 -10.64
C LEU A 169 22.71 -19.47 -11.36
N GLU A 170 23.30 -19.32 -12.54
CA GLU A 170 23.87 -20.43 -13.31
C GLU A 170 24.99 -21.16 -12.53
N LYS A 171 25.76 -20.45 -11.74
CA LYS A 171 26.81 -21.02 -10.88
C LYS A 171 26.27 -21.65 -9.60
N GLY A 172 25.07 -21.26 -9.17
CA GLY A 172 24.43 -21.74 -7.94
C GLY A 172 23.83 -23.14 -8.07
N SER A 173 23.85 -23.93 -6.99
CA SER A 173 23.14 -25.21 -6.91
C SER A 173 21.63 -24.99 -6.86
N ALA A 174 20.85 -25.84 -7.53
CA ALA A 174 19.39 -25.86 -7.43
C ALA A 174 18.88 -26.53 -6.14
N GLY A 175 19.71 -27.36 -5.50
CA GLY A 175 19.37 -28.01 -4.23
C GLY A 175 19.55 -27.04 -3.06
N LEU A 176 18.48 -26.78 -2.35
CA LEU A 176 18.46 -25.98 -1.12
C LEU A 176 17.32 -26.48 -0.24
N GLU A 177 17.61 -26.67 1.04
CA GLU A 177 16.60 -26.76 2.08
C GLU A 177 16.48 -25.38 2.72
N PRO A 178 15.29 -24.76 2.69
CA PRO A 178 15.06 -23.48 3.35
C PRO A 178 15.33 -23.58 4.85
N ILE A 179 15.81 -22.49 5.44
CA ILE A 179 15.95 -22.40 6.89
C ILE A 179 14.54 -22.40 7.50
N GLN A 180 14.33 -23.23 8.51
CA GLN A 180 13.10 -23.25 9.27
C GLN A 180 13.03 -21.96 10.12
N THR A 181 12.16 -21.04 9.71
CA THR A 181 11.89 -19.80 10.44
C THR A 181 10.70 -19.96 11.37
N GLN A 182 10.70 -19.22 12.46
CA GLN A 182 9.51 -19.05 13.29
C GLN A 182 8.55 -18.07 12.62
N SER A 183 7.26 -18.16 12.95
CA SER A 183 6.24 -17.26 12.42
C SER A 183 6.49 -15.79 12.77
N ASP A 184 7.12 -15.54 13.92
CA ASP A 184 7.50 -14.20 14.40
C ASP A 184 8.88 -13.73 13.93
N ASP A 185 9.61 -14.53 13.16
CA ASP A 185 10.88 -14.07 12.61
C ASP A 185 10.66 -12.95 11.59
N PRO A 186 11.55 -11.93 11.55
CA PRO A 186 11.48 -10.87 10.56
C PRO A 186 11.64 -11.40 9.13
N ALA A 187 10.73 -11.07 8.25
CA ALA A 187 10.76 -11.44 6.83
C ALA A 187 11.16 -10.27 5.92
N LEU A 188 10.66 -9.08 6.23
CA LEU A 188 10.96 -7.89 5.43
C LEU A 188 10.88 -6.59 6.25
N ILE A 189 11.55 -5.55 5.74
CA ILE A 189 11.46 -4.19 6.28
C ILE A 189 10.91 -3.30 5.17
N ILE A 190 9.78 -2.62 5.44
CA ILE A 190 9.20 -1.64 4.52
C ILE A 190 9.30 -0.25 5.16
N TYR A 191 9.97 0.70 4.47
CA TYR A 191 10.09 2.06 4.97
C TYR A 191 8.85 2.89 4.70
N THR A 192 8.25 3.43 5.75
CA THR A 192 7.12 4.36 5.66
C THR A 192 7.63 5.79 5.52
N SER A 193 6.91 6.62 4.76
CA SER A 193 7.10 8.07 4.82
C SER A 193 6.37 8.60 6.05
N GLY A 194 7.04 8.66 7.20
CA GLY A 194 6.44 9.21 8.42
C GLY A 194 5.84 10.60 8.19
N THR A 195 4.71 10.89 8.83
CA THR A 195 4.10 12.24 8.83
C THR A 195 5.00 13.26 9.55
N THR A 196 5.87 12.78 10.42
CA THR A 196 6.82 13.59 11.19
C THR A 196 8.17 12.88 11.25
N GLY A 197 9.24 13.56 10.84
CA GLY A 197 10.61 13.04 10.90
C GLY A 197 11.03 12.14 9.73
N PRO A 198 12.20 11.48 9.83
CA PRO A 198 12.74 10.61 8.79
C PRO A 198 11.90 9.35 8.62
N PRO A 199 11.99 8.68 7.45
CA PRO A 199 11.30 7.42 7.21
C PRO A 199 11.65 6.35 8.25
N LYS A 200 10.68 5.51 8.62
CA LYS A 200 10.85 4.42 9.58
C LYS A 200 10.68 3.07 8.91
N GLY A 201 11.57 2.15 9.17
CA GLY A 201 11.47 0.78 8.67
C GLY A 201 10.50 -0.05 9.52
N ALA A 202 9.33 -0.37 9.00
CA ALA A 202 8.40 -1.28 9.65
C ALA A 202 8.88 -2.74 9.43
N VAL A 203 9.11 -3.47 10.51
CA VAL A 203 9.56 -4.86 10.47
C VAL A 203 8.37 -5.80 10.40
N VAL A 204 8.21 -6.48 9.29
CA VAL A 204 7.10 -7.40 9.01
C VAL A 204 7.56 -8.84 9.24
N ALA A 205 6.83 -9.58 10.08
CA ALA A 205 7.10 -10.99 10.37
C ALA A 205 6.56 -11.91 9.28
N HIS A 206 7.06 -13.15 9.22
CA HIS A 206 6.54 -14.17 8.31
C HIS A 206 5.03 -14.39 8.49
N ARG A 207 4.50 -14.41 9.73
CA ARG A 207 3.06 -14.60 10.03
C ARG A 207 2.15 -13.49 9.48
N CYS A 208 2.71 -12.29 9.22
CA CYS A 208 1.91 -11.19 8.71
C CYS A 208 1.24 -11.54 7.36
N LEU A 209 1.86 -12.42 6.57
CA LEU A 209 1.19 -12.95 5.38
C LEU A 209 -0.13 -13.65 5.75
N LEU A 210 -0.11 -14.57 6.71
CA LEU A 210 -1.31 -15.31 7.13
C LEU A 210 -2.39 -14.36 7.67
N GLY A 211 -1.97 -13.37 8.49
CA GLY A 211 -2.87 -12.33 8.98
C GLY A 211 -3.51 -11.47 7.88
N ASN A 212 -2.86 -11.33 6.74
CA ASN A 212 -3.37 -10.55 5.61
C ASN A 212 -4.41 -11.31 4.76
N LEU A 213 -4.44 -12.65 4.81
CA LEU A 213 -5.18 -13.45 3.83
C LEU A 213 -6.69 -13.33 3.95
N THR A 214 -7.27 -13.14 5.15
CA THR A 214 -8.71 -12.96 5.27
C THR A 214 -9.18 -11.68 4.56
N GLY A 215 -8.40 -10.60 4.70
CA GLY A 215 -8.61 -9.36 3.97
C GLY A 215 -8.47 -9.56 2.47
N PHE A 216 -7.45 -10.29 2.01
CA PHE A 216 -7.21 -10.55 0.60
C PHE A 216 -8.32 -11.39 -0.03
N GLU A 217 -8.73 -12.49 0.60
CA GLU A 217 -9.84 -13.32 0.11
C GLU A 217 -11.13 -12.49 -0.04
N MET A 218 -11.44 -11.67 0.97
CA MET A 218 -12.64 -10.86 1.00
C MET A 218 -12.60 -9.69 0.01
N SER A 219 -11.51 -8.92 -0.02
CA SER A 219 -11.37 -7.77 -0.93
C SER A 219 -11.29 -8.17 -2.41
N GLN A 220 -10.96 -9.44 -2.67
CA GLN A 220 -10.99 -10.04 -4.01
C GLN A 220 -12.20 -10.97 -4.22
N ASN A 221 -13.29 -10.75 -3.47
CA ASN A 221 -14.55 -11.46 -3.62
C ASN A 221 -14.35 -12.99 -3.61
N PHE A 222 -13.91 -13.52 -2.46
CA PHE A 222 -13.60 -14.93 -2.23
C PHE A 222 -12.50 -15.49 -3.15
N PHE A 223 -11.35 -14.81 -3.18
CA PHE A 223 -10.17 -15.34 -3.87
C PHE A 223 -9.63 -16.63 -3.19
N PRO A 224 -9.11 -17.63 -3.91
CA PRO A 224 -9.05 -17.70 -5.37
C PRO A 224 -10.29 -18.38 -5.97
N GLN A 225 -10.58 -18.03 -7.22
CA GLN A 225 -11.53 -18.72 -8.06
C GLN A 225 -10.84 -19.21 -9.33
N GLU A 226 -11.49 -20.13 -10.06
CA GLU A 226 -10.95 -20.66 -11.30
C GLU A 226 -10.72 -19.55 -12.32
N GLY A 227 -9.52 -19.55 -12.92
CA GLY A 227 -9.11 -18.55 -13.90
C GLY A 227 -8.63 -17.22 -13.32
N ASP A 228 -8.55 -17.08 -11.99
CA ASP A 228 -8.01 -15.86 -11.37
C ASP A 228 -6.55 -15.65 -11.77
N LEU A 229 -6.26 -14.42 -12.23
CA LEU A 229 -4.94 -13.87 -12.51
C LEU A 229 -4.90 -12.48 -11.90
N MET A 230 -3.93 -12.25 -11.03
CA MET A 230 -3.78 -11.01 -10.28
C MET A 230 -2.89 -10.01 -11.02
N TRP A 231 -3.25 -8.73 -10.96
CA TRP A 231 -2.42 -7.63 -11.47
C TRP A 231 -2.53 -6.38 -10.58
N THR A 232 -1.49 -5.55 -10.61
CA THR A 232 -1.49 -4.24 -9.99
C THR A 232 -0.52 -3.30 -10.71
N PRO A 233 -0.86 -2.00 -10.89
CA PRO A 233 0.10 -0.99 -11.32
C PRO A 233 1.01 -0.51 -10.17
N ALA A 234 0.74 -0.91 -8.93
CA ALA A 234 1.53 -0.48 -7.77
C ALA A 234 2.91 -1.15 -7.75
N ASP A 235 3.94 -0.36 -7.46
CA ASP A 235 5.32 -0.85 -7.33
C ASP A 235 5.43 -1.91 -6.23
N TRP A 236 6.12 -3.02 -6.51
CA TRP A 236 6.36 -4.11 -5.56
C TRP A 236 7.32 -3.74 -4.42
N ALA A 237 7.81 -2.51 -4.40
CA ALA A 237 8.54 -1.97 -3.25
C ALA A 237 7.63 -1.52 -2.08
N TRP A 238 6.31 -1.52 -2.28
CA TRP A 238 5.31 -1.10 -1.29
C TRP A 238 4.36 -2.23 -0.92
N THR A 239 3.70 -2.11 0.24
CA THR A 239 2.69 -3.07 0.70
C THR A 239 1.67 -3.37 -0.39
N GLY A 240 1.11 -2.36 -1.04
CA GLY A 240 0.08 -2.51 -2.07
C GLY A 240 0.48 -3.40 -3.24
N GLY A 241 1.69 -3.26 -3.74
CA GLY A 241 2.20 -4.11 -4.84
C GLY A 241 2.67 -5.49 -4.38
N LEU A 242 3.36 -5.53 -3.26
CA LEU A 242 4.00 -6.75 -2.75
C LEU A 242 3.04 -7.61 -1.92
N LEU A 243 2.52 -7.05 -0.83
CA LEU A 243 1.73 -7.80 0.17
C LEU A 243 0.23 -7.82 -0.12
N ASP A 244 -0.26 -6.93 -1.01
CA ASP A 244 -1.67 -6.87 -1.37
C ASP A 244 -1.94 -7.44 -2.78
N ALA A 245 -0.91 -7.83 -3.52
CA ALA A 245 -1.06 -8.43 -4.84
C ALA A 245 -0.16 -9.65 -5.06
N LEU A 246 1.17 -9.48 -5.14
CA LEU A 246 2.11 -10.53 -5.53
C LEU A 246 2.08 -11.71 -4.57
N ILE A 247 2.39 -11.47 -3.31
CA ILE A 247 2.64 -12.53 -2.31
C ILE A 247 1.36 -13.29 -1.94
N PRO A 248 0.20 -12.64 -1.68
CA PRO A 248 -1.01 -13.38 -1.38
C PRO A 248 -1.56 -14.15 -2.59
N ALA A 249 -1.43 -13.65 -3.83
CA ALA A 249 -1.80 -14.43 -5.01
C ALA A 249 -0.94 -15.70 -5.15
N TRP A 250 0.38 -15.58 -4.94
CA TRP A 250 1.27 -16.73 -4.93
C TRP A 250 0.98 -17.70 -3.76
N TYR A 251 0.56 -17.20 -2.59
CA TYR A 251 0.12 -18.08 -1.51
C TYR A 251 -0.99 -19.03 -1.94
N TYR A 252 -1.92 -18.59 -2.77
CA TYR A 252 -2.98 -19.43 -3.33
C TYR A 252 -2.56 -20.18 -4.60
N GLY A 253 -1.32 -20.01 -5.05
CA GLY A 253 -0.79 -20.62 -6.27
C GLY A 253 -1.45 -20.06 -7.52
N CYS A 254 -1.91 -18.80 -7.48
CA CYS A 254 -2.47 -18.10 -8.62
C CYS A 254 -1.40 -17.26 -9.33
N PRO A 255 -1.47 -17.13 -10.65
CA PRO A 255 -0.52 -16.34 -11.41
C PRO A 255 -0.69 -14.85 -11.17
N VAL A 256 0.42 -14.13 -11.29
CA VAL A 256 0.47 -12.66 -11.24
C VAL A 256 1.03 -12.15 -12.55
N LEU A 257 0.57 -10.98 -12.99
CA LEU A 257 1.15 -10.24 -14.10
C LEU A 257 2.01 -9.11 -13.57
N GLY A 258 3.31 -9.12 -13.87
CA GLY A 258 4.25 -8.04 -13.63
C GLY A 258 4.51 -7.22 -14.89
N TYR A 259 4.61 -5.91 -14.75
CA TYR A 259 4.89 -5.00 -15.86
C TYR A 259 6.08 -4.07 -15.56
N ASP A 260 7.14 -4.21 -16.34
CA ASP A 260 8.31 -3.33 -16.31
C ASP A 260 8.26 -2.33 -17.48
N GLY A 261 7.35 -1.38 -17.39
CA GLY A 261 7.10 -0.37 -18.43
C GLY A 261 7.30 1.07 -17.98
N GLY A 262 7.79 1.31 -16.78
CA GLY A 262 8.02 2.65 -16.26
C GLY A 262 6.74 3.32 -15.75
N ARG A 263 6.44 4.53 -16.25
CA ARG A 263 5.28 5.30 -15.76
C ARG A 263 3.98 4.62 -16.17
N PHE A 264 3.00 4.65 -15.25
CA PHE A 264 1.66 4.10 -15.52
C PHE A 264 0.98 4.80 -16.71
N ASP A 265 0.52 3.99 -17.67
CA ASP A 265 -0.28 4.39 -18.81
C ASP A 265 -1.61 3.61 -18.76
N ALA A 266 -2.72 4.35 -18.69
CA ALA A 266 -4.04 3.77 -18.46
C ALA A 266 -4.56 2.99 -19.68
N GLU A 267 -4.31 3.43 -20.90
CA GLU A 267 -4.74 2.75 -22.13
C GLU A 267 -3.97 1.44 -22.32
N GLN A 268 -2.65 1.50 -22.13
CA GLN A 268 -1.81 0.28 -22.16
C GLN A 268 -2.21 -0.71 -21.06
N ALA A 269 -2.52 -0.23 -19.86
CA ALA A 269 -2.99 -1.08 -18.77
C ALA A 269 -4.29 -1.81 -19.15
N CYS A 270 -5.26 -1.12 -19.76
CA CYS A 270 -6.50 -1.72 -20.22
C CYS A 270 -6.25 -2.80 -21.29
N HIS A 271 -5.40 -2.53 -22.27
CA HIS A 271 -5.02 -3.52 -23.29
C HIS A 271 -4.30 -4.74 -22.70
N MET A 272 -3.45 -4.53 -21.72
CA MET A 272 -2.74 -5.59 -21.03
C MET A 272 -3.70 -6.46 -20.20
N ILE A 273 -4.61 -5.84 -19.42
CA ILE A 273 -5.68 -6.54 -18.69
C ILE A 273 -6.48 -7.45 -19.63
N ALA A 274 -6.91 -6.92 -20.76
CA ALA A 274 -7.68 -7.68 -21.76
C ALA A 274 -6.85 -8.82 -22.38
N ARG A 275 -5.62 -8.55 -22.80
CA ARG A 275 -4.74 -9.53 -23.45
C ARG A 275 -4.40 -10.73 -22.56
N TYR A 276 -4.07 -10.48 -21.30
CA TYR A 276 -3.75 -11.53 -20.34
C TYR A 276 -4.98 -12.12 -19.66
N ARG A 277 -6.17 -11.56 -19.89
CA ARG A 277 -7.40 -11.93 -19.20
C ARG A 277 -7.27 -11.82 -17.68
N VAL A 278 -6.72 -10.69 -17.24
CA VAL A 278 -6.63 -10.39 -15.81
C VAL A 278 -8.03 -10.35 -15.21
N ARG A 279 -8.24 -11.09 -14.11
CA ARG A 279 -9.53 -11.22 -13.44
C ARG A 279 -9.59 -10.42 -12.14
N ASN A 280 -8.44 -10.20 -11.51
CA ASN A 280 -8.32 -9.61 -10.19
C ASN A 280 -7.29 -8.49 -10.20
N ALA A 281 -7.59 -7.37 -9.58
CA ALA A 281 -6.64 -6.28 -9.53
C ALA A 281 -6.65 -5.52 -8.20
N PHE A 282 -5.45 -5.07 -7.79
CA PHE A 282 -5.31 -3.96 -6.86
C PHE A 282 -5.00 -2.70 -7.65
N ILE A 283 -5.91 -1.73 -7.66
CA ILE A 283 -5.75 -0.49 -8.43
C ILE A 283 -5.97 0.72 -7.52
N PRO A 284 -4.94 1.52 -7.24
CA PRO A 284 -5.09 2.75 -6.46
C PRO A 284 -6.09 3.73 -7.10
N PRO A 285 -6.79 4.56 -6.30
CA PRO A 285 -7.78 5.53 -6.81
C PRO A 285 -7.23 6.44 -7.90
N THR A 286 -5.98 6.91 -7.77
CA THR A 286 -5.33 7.73 -8.81
C THR A 286 -5.25 7.00 -10.16
N ALA A 287 -4.89 5.71 -10.19
CA ALA A 287 -4.85 4.93 -11.42
C ALA A 287 -6.26 4.70 -12.00
N LEU A 288 -7.27 4.44 -11.15
CA LEU A 288 -8.67 4.36 -11.58
C LEU A 288 -9.17 5.66 -12.21
N LYS A 289 -8.79 6.82 -11.65
CA LYS A 289 -9.11 8.13 -12.24
C LYS A 289 -8.51 8.30 -13.63
N MET A 290 -7.29 7.80 -13.86
CA MET A 290 -6.66 7.80 -15.19
C MET A 290 -7.36 6.82 -16.15
N MET A 291 -7.71 5.61 -15.69
CA MET A 291 -8.46 4.63 -16.50
C MET A 291 -9.85 5.15 -16.89
N ARG A 292 -10.49 5.96 -16.05
CA ARG A 292 -11.76 6.61 -16.37
C ARG A 292 -11.68 7.50 -17.63
N GLN A 293 -10.51 8.03 -17.95
CA GLN A 293 -10.31 8.89 -19.14
C GLN A 293 -10.15 8.10 -20.44
N VAL A 294 -9.90 6.78 -20.36
CA VAL A 294 -9.67 5.93 -21.55
C VAL A 294 -10.97 5.71 -22.34
N GLY A 295 -12.13 5.79 -21.70
CA GLY A 295 -13.42 5.60 -22.36
C GLY A 295 -14.10 4.28 -22.00
N ASP A 296 -14.60 3.56 -23.00
CA ASP A 296 -15.34 2.30 -22.78
C ASP A 296 -14.37 1.12 -22.55
N LEU A 297 -14.14 0.81 -21.29
CA LEU A 297 -13.23 -0.28 -20.88
C LEU A 297 -13.71 -1.66 -21.32
N ARG A 298 -15.03 -1.89 -21.38
CA ARG A 298 -15.59 -3.16 -21.83
C ARG A 298 -15.38 -3.36 -23.33
N ALA A 299 -15.51 -2.29 -24.11
CA ALA A 299 -15.22 -2.34 -25.55
C ALA A 299 -13.73 -2.68 -25.82
N LEU A 300 -12.82 -2.36 -24.89
CA LEU A 300 -11.42 -2.76 -24.95
C LEU A 300 -11.18 -4.21 -24.48
N GLY A 301 -12.21 -4.92 -24.01
CA GLY A 301 -12.10 -6.30 -23.52
C GLY A 301 -11.69 -6.43 -22.06
N VAL A 302 -11.76 -5.36 -21.27
CA VAL A 302 -11.50 -5.43 -19.82
C VAL A 302 -12.66 -6.18 -19.14
N ASP A 303 -12.35 -7.33 -18.53
CA ASP A 303 -13.30 -8.21 -17.85
C ASP A 303 -12.76 -8.61 -16.46
N LEU A 304 -12.76 -7.65 -15.55
CA LEU A 304 -12.32 -7.86 -14.16
C LEU A 304 -13.45 -8.49 -13.34
N ARG A 305 -13.13 -9.50 -12.54
CA ARG A 305 -14.07 -10.13 -11.59
C ARG A 305 -14.10 -9.36 -10.27
N SER A 306 -12.95 -8.85 -9.84
CA SER A 306 -12.83 -8.08 -8.60
C SER A 306 -11.74 -7.03 -8.70
N VAL A 307 -12.00 -5.89 -8.07
CA VAL A 307 -11.02 -4.82 -7.90
C VAL A 307 -11.03 -4.40 -6.44
N MET A 308 -9.87 -4.44 -5.81
CA MET A 308 -9.65 -3.77 -4.54
C MET A 308 -8.87 -2.47 -4.74
N SER A 309 -9.11 -1.49 -3.88
CA SER A 309 -8.50 -0.17 -3.96
C SER A 309 -8.16 0.37 -2.59
N ALA A 310 -7.00 0.99 -2.46
CA ALA A 310 -6.52 1.61 -1.22
C ALA A 310 -5.46 2.68 -1.47
N GLY A 311 -5.01 3.26 -0.37
CA GLY A 311 -3.94 4.28 -0.37
C GLY A 311 -4.46 5.70 -0.33
N GLU A 312 -5.63 5.95 -0.90
CA GLU A 312 -6.39 7.20 -0.89
C GLU A 312 -7.87 6.84 -0.74
N THR A 313 -8.71 7.78 -0.36
CA THR A 313 -10.16 7.57 -0.34
C THR A 313 -10.67 7.42 -1.79
N LEU A 314 -11.47 6.38 -2.03
CA LEU A 314 -12.04 6.10 -3.36
C LEU A 314 -13.06 7.17 -3.76
N GLY A 315 -13.94 7.56 -2.84
CA GLY A 315 -15.01 8.51 -3.07
C GLY A 315 -16.19 7.94 -3.88
N ALA A 316 -17.38 8.50 -3.65
CA ALA A 316 -18.62 7.99 -4.24
C ALA A 316 -18.64 8.05 -5.77
N GLN A 317 -18.14 9.14 -6.35
CA GLN A 317 -18.16 9.32 -7.82
C GLN A 317 -17.31 8.27 -8.56
N LEU A 318 -16.14 7.92 -8.01
CA LEU A 318 -15.28 6.93 -8.66
C LEU A 318 -15.84 5.53 -8.49
N TYR A 319 -16.48 5.24 -7.34
CA TYR A 319 -17.21 4.01 -7.12
C TYR A 319 -18.38 3.84 -8.11
N GLU A 320 -19.24 4.86 -8.28
CA GLU A 320 -20.37 4.86 -9.21
C GLU A 320 -19.91 4.69 -10.66
N TRP A 321 -18.84 5.38 -11.04
CA TRP A 321 -18.23 5.17 -12.36
C TRP A 321 -17.78 3.74 -12.57
N ALA A 322 -17.08 3.13 -11.62
CA ALA A 322 -16.60 1.77 -11.73
C ALA A 322 -17.75 0.75 -11.83
N MET A 323 -18.80 0.93 -11.04
CA MET A 323 -20.02 0.13 -11.15
C MET A 323 -20.62 0.19 -12.58
N SER A 324 -20.65 1.38 -13.18
CA SER A 324 -21.16 1.56 -14.55
C SER A 324 -20.20 0.99 -15.60
N ALA A 325 -18.90 1.30 -15.52
CA ALA A 325 -17.91 0.98 -16.54
C ALA A 325 -17.45 -0.47 -16.49
N LEU A 326 -17.23 -1.03 -15.31
CA LEU A 326 -16.73 -2.40 -15.11
C LEU A 326 -17.85 -3.40 -14.75
N GLY A 327 -18.97 -2.94 -14.20
CA GLY A 327 -20.08 -3.77 -13.74
C GLY A 327 -19.84 -4.48 -12.42
N ILE A 328 -18.82 -4.04 -11.68
CA ILE A 328 -18.43 -4.61 -10.38
C ILE A 328 -18.26 -3.51 -9.35
N GLY A 329 -18.55 -3.83 -8.09
CA GLY A 329 -18.21 -2.97 -6.95
C GLY A 329 -16.71 -3.01 -6.66
N ILE A 330 -16.12 -1.84 -6.44
CA ILE A 330 -14.75 -1.78 -5.96
C ILE A 330 -14.74 -2.01 -4.45
N ASN A 331 -13.93 -2.93 -3.99
CA ASN A 331 -13.71 -3.19 -2.58
C ASN A 331 -12.62 -2.24 -2.06
N GLU A 332 -13.05 -1.09 -1.53
CA GLU A 332 -12.15 -0.20 -0.81
C GLU A 332 -11.64 -0.91 0.43
N MET A 333 -10.34 -0.80 0.69
CA MET A 333 -9.69 -1.35 1.87
C MET A 333 -8.84 -0.29 2.55
N CYS A 334 -8.66 -0.42 3.86
CA CYS A 334 -7.91 0.52 4.68
C CYS A 334 -6.93 -0.20 5.60
N GLY A 335 -5.72 0.34 5.64
CA GLY A 335 -4.65 -0.15 6.46
C GLY A 335 -3.42 0.74 6.42
N GLN A 336 -2.35 0.26 6.99
CA GLN A 336 -1.05 0.94 7.09
C GLN A 336 0.07 -0.07 6.93
N THR A 337 1.29 0.39 6.69
CA THR A 337 2.45 -0.52 6.59
C THR A 337 2.63 -1.36 7.85
N GLU A 338 2.23 -0.85 9.01
CA GLU A 338 2.37 -1.47 10.33
C GLU A 338 1.45 -2.69 10.53
N PHE A 339 0.33 -2.77 9.81
CA PHE A 339 -0.63 -3.87 9.93
C PHE A 339 -1.33 -4.20 8.60
N ASN A 340 -0.71 -3.81 7.48
CA ASN A 340 -1.25 -3.96 6.14
C ASN A 340 -2.70 -3.42 6.06
N TYR A 341 -3.70 -4.18 5.62
CA TYR A 341 -5.10 -3.76 5.67
C TYR A 341 -5.97 -4.75 6.44
N ILE A 342 -6.75 -4.23 7.36
CA ILE A 342 -7.60 -4.98 8.30
C ILE A 342 -9.06 -4.57 8.23
N ILE A 343 -9.36 -3.56 7.42
CA ILE A 343 -10.70 -3.00 7.19
C ILE A 343 -10.96 -3.01 5.69
N GLY A 344 -12.18 -3.31 5.29
CA GLY A 344 -12.57 -3.16 3.90
C GLY A 344 -13.93 -3.76 3.58
N ASN A 345 -14.14 -3.98 2.29
CA ASN A 345 -15.39 -4.43 1.72
C ASN A 345 -15.24 -5.80 1.05
N CYS A 346 -16.37 -6.49 0.90
CA CYS A 346 -16.56 -7.63 0.02
C CYS A 346 -17.90 -7.42 -0.69
N SER A 347 -17.88 -6.85 -1.86
CA SER A 347 -19.09 -6.44 -2.60
C SER A 347 -20.02 -7.61 -2.96
N GLU A 348 -19.52 -8.86 -2.85
CA GLU A 348 -20.29 -10.05 -3.11
C GLU A 348 -21.28 -10.40 -1.98
N ILE A 349 -20.96 -10.04 -0.73
CA ILE A 349 -21.77 -10.44 0.44
C ILE A 349 -22.15 -9.30 1.37
N MET A 350 -21.68 -8.08 1.12
CA MET A 350 -22.06 -6.91 1.90
C MET A 350 -22.30 -5.70 1.01
N PRO A 351 -23.31 -4.87 1.32
CA PRO A 351 -23.49 -3.60 0.62
C PRO A 351 -22.25 -2.72 0.81
N VAL A 352 -21.68 -2.23 -0.30
CA VAL A 352 -20.61 -1.23 -0.20
C VAL A 352 -21.26 0.13 0.04
N LYS A 353 -20.85 0.80 1.12
CA LYS A 353 -21.26 2.18 1.42
C LYS A 353 -20.17 3.13 0.90
N PRO A 354 -20.39 3.84 -0.24
CA PRO A 354 -19.37 4.74 -0.79
C PRO A 354 -18.91 5.79 0.23
N GLY A 355 -17.59 5.92 0.39
CA GLY A 355 -16.98 6.83 1.38
C GLY A 355 -16.72 6.19 2.75
N SER A 356 -17.26 4.99 3.04
CA SER A 356 -16.83 4.23 4.20
C SER A 356 -15.61 3.36 3.87
N MET A 357 -14.78 3.08 4.86
CA MET A 357 -13.68 2.11 4.74
C MET A 357 -14.16 0.66 4.68
N GLY A 358 -15.45 0.39 4.90
CA GLY A 358 -15.99 -0.95 5.09
C GLY A 358 -16.02 -1.39 6.55
N LYS A 359 -15.94 -2.70 6.80
CA LYS A 359 -15.92 -3.31 8.14
C LYS A 359 -14.55 -3.96 8.40
N ALA A 360 -14.20 -4.17 9.67
CA ALA A 360 -13.05 -4.99 10.01
C ALA A 360 -13.23 -6.41 9.45
N TYR A 361 -12.24 -6.91 8.72
CA TYR A 361 -12.28 -8.25 8.13
C TYR A 361 -12.33 -9.36 9.19
N PRO A 362 -12.73 -10.59 8.82
CA PRO A 362 -12.75 -11.72 9.75
C PRO A 362 -11.39 -11.93 10.44
N GLY A 363 -11.42 -12.00 11.76
CA GLY A 363 -10.23 -12.15 12.61
C GLY A 363 -9.60 -10.84 13.08
N HIS A 364 -9.95 -9.71 12.49
CA HIS A 364 -9.40 -8.40 12.85
C HIS A 364 -10.32 -7.62 13.80
N VAL A 365 -9.70 -6.83 14.66
CA VAL A 365 -10.43 -5.98 15.61
C VAL A 365 -9.93 -4.54 15.52
N VAL A 366 -10.83 -3.64 15.15
CA VAL A 366 -10.57 -2.19 15.09
C VAL A 366 -11.66 -1.46 15.85
N GLU A 367 -11.26 -0.55 16.75
CA GLU A 367 -12.17 0.17 17.64
C GLU A 367 -11.89 1.68 17.62
N PRO A 368 -12.92 2.53 17.45
CA PRO A 368 -12.80 3.94 17.79
C PRO A 368 -12.69 4.10 19.32
N MET A 369 -11.69 4.86 19.78
CA MET A 369 -11.45 5.08 21.21
C MET A 369 -11.24 6.55 21.53
N ASP A 370 -11.47 6.90 22.80
CA ASP A 370 -11.14 8.21 23.35
C ASP A 370 -9.66 8.32 23.78
N GLU A 371 -9.28 9.47 24.31
CA GLU A 371 -7.92 9.76 24.78
C GLU A 371 -7.49 8.89 25.97
N ASN A 372 -8.45 8.28 26.69
CA ASN A 372 -8.21 7.40 27.84
C ASN A 372 -8.14 5.91 27.42
N GLY A 373 -8.29 5.59 26.11
CA GLY A 373 -8.31 4.23 25.60
C GLY A 373 -9.65 3.50 25.83
N CYS A 374 -10.74 4.24 26.10
CA CYS A 374 -12.06 3.67 26.23
C CYS A 374 -12.77 3.62 24.89
N LYS A 375 -13.39 2.48 24.57
CA LYS A 375 -14.18 2.31 23.33
C LYS A 375 -15.34 3.30 23.29
N LEU A 376 -15.49 3.95 22.16
CA LEU A 376 -16.55 4.94 21.95
C LEU A 376 -17.88 4.30 21.51
N PRO A 377 -19.02 4.91 21.89
CA PRO A 377 -20.31 4.53 21.37
C PRO A 377 -20.40 4.73 19.84
N ILE A 378 -21.39 4.05 19.22
CA ILE A 378 -21.74 4.20 17.80
C ILE A 378 -21.92 5.68 17.44
N GLY A 379 -21.38 6.09 16.29
CA GLY A 379 -21.46 7.44 15.76
C GLY A 379 -20.53 8.46 16.43
N LYS A 380 -19.77 8.07 17.45
CA LYS A 380 -18.81 8.99 18.12
C LYS A 380 -17.45 8.92 17.45
N ILE A 381 -16.93 10.09 17.12
CA ILE A 381 -15.63 10.26 16.48
C ILE A 381 -14.52 10.11 17.51
N GLY A 382 -13.54 9.28 17.24
CA GLY A 382 -12.34 9.07 18.02
C GLY A 382 -11.19 8.57 17.16
N GLU A 383 -10.07 8.29 17.81
CA GLU A 383 -8.95 7.65 17.12
C GLU A 383 -9.25 6.15 16.92
N LEU A 384 -8.91 5.63 15.76
CA LEU A 384 -9.04 4.21 15.47
C LEU A 384 -7.83 3.45 16.03
N PHE A 385 -8.10 2.36 16.72
CA PHE A 385 -7.07 1.49 17.27
C PHE A 385 -7.24 0.08 16.73
N ALA A 386 -6.10 -0.56 16.37
CA ALA A 386 -6.03 -1.97 15.99
C ALA A 386 -5.52 -2.80 17.17
N HIS A 387 -6.02 -4.03 17.34
CA HIS A 387 -5.56 -4.91 18.42
C HIS A 387 -4.14 -5.42 18.12
N ARG A 388 -3.23 -5.32 19.10
CA ARG A 388 -1.80 -5.63 18.92
C ARG A 388 -1.50 -7.12 18.66
N ASP A 389 -2.37 -8.03 19.14
CA ASP A 389 -2.19 -9.47 18.94
C ASP A 389 -2.72 -9.95 17.59
N ASP A 390 -3.09 -9.03 16.70
CA ASP A 390 -3.48 -9.35 15.33
C ASP A 390 -2.28 -9.98 14.59
N PRO A 391 -2.45 -11.14 13.92
CA PRO A 391 -1.34 -11.79 13.21
C PRO A 391 -0.71 -10.93 12.12
N VAL A 392 -1.43 -9.96 11.56
CA VAL A 392 -0.89 -9.06 10.55
C VAL A 392 -0.03 -7.95 11.14
N MET A 393 -0.12 -7.73 12.47
CA MET A 393 0.64 -6.67 13.14
C MET A 393 2.15 -6.88 12.99
N PHE A 394 2.85 -5.82 12.59
CA PHE A 394 4.30 -5.79 12.46
C PHE A 394 5.02 -6.02 13.82
N LEU A 395 6.30 -6.28 13.80
CA LEU A 395 7.10 -6.49 15.02
C LEU A 395 7.50 -5.18 15.71
N GLY A 396 7.46 -4.07 15.00
CA GLY A 396 7.87 -2.76 15.44
C GLY A 396 8.71 -2.03 14.39
N TYR A 397 9.14 -0.82 14.70
CA TYR A 397 10.03 -0.06 13.83
C TYR A 397 11.49 -0.47 14.06
N TRP A 398 12.21 -0.70 12.96
CA TRP A 398 13.62 -1.07 12.96
C TRP A 398 14.46 -0.04 13.71
N ASN A 399 15.21 -0.49 14.73
CA ASN A 399 16.04 0.36 15.60
C ASN A 399 15.29 1.54 16.27
N ARG A 400 13.97 1.46 16.43
CA ARG A 400 13.10 2.53 16.97
C ARG A 400 12.14 1.97 18.04
N GLU A 401 12.68 1.31 19.04
CA GLU A 401 11.85 0.67 20.09
C GLU A 401 10.98 1.67 20.85
N GLN A 402 11.53 2.85 21.16
CA GLN A 402 10.79 3.89 21.88
C GLN A 402 9.59 4.40 21.04
N GLU A 403 9.80 4.69 19.76
CA GLU A 403 8.74 5.15 18.86
C GLU A 403 7.66 4.07 18.63
N THR A 404 8.05 2.80 18.68
CA THR A 404 7.10 1.68 18.65
C THR A 404 6.25 1.66 19.92
N LYS A 405 6.86 1.81 21.09
CA LYS A 405 6.16 1.82 22.39
C LYS A 405 5.19 3.00 22.50
N GLU A 406 5.55 4.17 22.00
CA GLU A 406 4.71 5.38 22.02
C GLU A 406 3.38 5.22 21.24
N LYS A 407 3.32 4.28 20.30
CA LYS A 407 2.12 3.96 19.53
C LYS A 407 1.21 2.95 20.23
N LEU A 408 1.69 2.29 21.28
CA LEU A 408 0.94 1.29 22.02
C LEU A 408 0.20 1.94 23.21
N ASN A 409 -1.07 1.62 23.36
CA ASN A 409 -1.88 1.91 24.52
C ASN A 409 -2.46 0.60 25.06
N GLY A 410 -1.76 -0.05 25.99
CA GLY A 410 -2.06 -1.40 26.44
C GLY A 410 -1.99 -2.40 25.28
N ASP A 411 -3.12 -3.06 25.00
CA ASP A 411 -3.24 -4.05 23.92
C ASP A 411 -3.64 -3.42 22.56
N TRP A 412 -3.57 -2.11 22.45
CA TRP A 412 -4.06 -1.38 21.29
C TRP A 412 -2.95 -0.58 20.62
N TRP A 413 -2.87 -0.72 19.29
CA TRP A 413 -2.01 0.07 18.43
C TRP A 413 -2.76 1.31 17.93
N SER A 414 -2.21 2.49 18.22
CA SER A 414 -2.68 3.78 17.73
C SER A 414 -2.41 3.92 16.23
N THR A 415 -3.46 3.92 15.41
CA THR A 415 -3.31 4.06 13.95
C THR A 415 -2.97 5.49 13.54
N GLY A 416 -3.33 6.48 14.37
CA GLY A 416 -3.29 7.89 14.04
C GLY A 416 -4.38 8.32 13.04
N ASP A 417 -5.33 7.45 12.73
CA ASP A 417 -6.51 7.75 11.93
C ASP A 417 -7.67 8.08 12.85
N ILE A 418 -8.39 9.16 12.54
CA ILE A 418 -9.61 9.56 13.22
C ILE A 418 -10.82 9.05 12.44
N GLY A 419 -11.75 8.44 13.14
CA GLY A 419 -12.94 7.86 12.51
C GLY A 419 -14.05 7.53 13.50
N TYR A 420 -15.11 6.92 13.01
CA TYR A 420 -16.22 6.44 13.82
C TYR A 420 -16.79 5.16 13.23
N ARG A 421 -17.59 4.45 14.02
CA ARG A 421 -18.35 3.28 13.58
C ARG A 421 -19.83 3.62 13.53
N ASP A 422 -20.52 3.27 12.42
CA ASP A 422 -21.97 3.42 12.33
C ASP A 422 -22.72 2.23 12.99
N ASP A 423 -24.04 2.30 13.01
CA ASP A 423 -24.94 1.30 13.62
C ASP A 423 -24.94 -0.05 12.88
N GLU A 424 -24.52 -0.08 11.62
CA GLU A 424 -24.34 -1.31 10.85
C GLU A 424 -22.91 -1.87 10.94
N GLY A 425 -22.00 -1.22 11.68
CA GLY A 425 -20.62 -1.65 11.92
C GLY A 425 -19.59 -1.21 10.90
N TYR A 426 -19.98 -0.36 9.94
CA TYR A 426 -19.02 0.26 9.01
C TYR A 426 -18.17 1.30 9.72
N LEU A 427 -16.90 1.34 9.34
CA LEU A 427 -15.93 2.32 9.82
C LEU A 427 -15.82 3.45 8.79
N TRP A 428 -15.83 4.67 9.30
CA TRP A 428 -15.79 5.89 8.50
C TRP A 428 -14.53 6.67 8.86
N PHE A 429 -13.77 7.04 7.85
CA PHE A 429 -12.56 7.85 8.00
C PHE A 429 -12.92 9.33 8.03
N VAL A 430 -12.42 10.05 9.03
CA VAL A 430 -12.59 11.51 9.14
C VAL A 430 -11.30 12.23 8.71
N GLY A 431 -10.14 11.68 9.07
CA GLY A 431 -8.84 12.27 8.72
C GLY A 431 -7.71 11.66 9.53
N ARG A 432 -6.48 12.04 9.21
CA ARG A 432 -5.32 11.74 10.07
C ARG A 432 -5.39 12.60 11.33
N LYS A 433 -4.99 12.06 12.47
CA LYS A 433 -4.91 12.80 13.75
C LYS A 433 -4.16 14.12 13.60
N ASP A 434 -3.06 14.09 12.83
CA ASP A 434 -2.22 15.24 12.55
C ASP A 434 -2.81 16.21 11.50
N ASP A 435 -3.78 15.77 10.70
CA ASP A 435 -4.38 16.53 9.60
C ASP A 435 -5.77 17.05 9.94
N VAL A 436 -6.43 16.50 10.98
CA VAL A 436 -7.75 16.96 11.43
C VAL A 436 -7.67 18.41 11.89
N ILE A 437 -8.52 19.25 11.30
CA ILE A 437 -8.59 20.69 11.56
C ILE A 437 -9.45 20.93 12.80
N SER A 438 -8.87 21.57 13.82
CA SER A 438 -9.57 21.89 15.07
C SER A 438 -10.09 23.33 15.06
N SER A 439 -11.32 23.54 14.58
CA SER A 439 -11.90 24.87 14.43
C SER A 439 -13.09 25.10 15.35
N ALA A 440 -12.98 26.03 16.29
CA ALA A 440 -14.06 26.43 17.21
C ALA A 440 -14.73 25.24 17.93
N GLY A 441 -13.94 24.23 18.32
CA GLY A 441 -14.41 23.02 19.01
C GLY A 441 -14.91 21.89 18.08
N HIS A 442 -14.93 22.11 16.76
CA HIS A 442 -15.24 21.09 15.77
C HIS A 442 -13.97 20.40 15.31
N ARG A 443 -14.01 19.08 15.16
CA ARG A 443 -12.97 18.28 14.48
C ARG A 443 -13.41 18.05 13.04
N ILE A 444 -12.70 18.63 12.08
CA ILE A 444 -13.05 18.70 10.68
C ILE A 444 -12.04 17.89 9.88
N GLY A 445 -12.51 16.89 9.14
CA GLY A 445 -11.69 16.10 8.23
C GLY A 445 -11.40 16.87 6.95
N PRO A 446 -10.12 16.97 6.51
CA PRO A 446 -9.80 17.66 5.26
C PRO A 446 -10.38 16.97 4.02
N GLY A 447 -10.51 15.64 4.05
CA GLY A 447 -10.92 14.83 2.89
C GLY A 447 -12.32 15.17 2.38
N GLU A 448 -13.30 15.32 3.28
CA GLU A 448 -14.68 15.65 2.89
C GLU A 448 -14.78 17.02 2.20
N ILE A 449 -13.99 17.98 2.68
CA ILE A 449 -13.91 19.31 2.09
C ILE A 449 -13.26 19.24 0.70
N GLU A 450 -12.16 18.49 0.57
CA GLU A 450 -11.43 18.28 -0.68
C GLU A 450 -12.33 17.61 -1.73
N ASP A 451 -13.04 16.54 -1.35
CA ASP A 451 -13.99 15.84 -2.22
C ASP A 451 -15.15 16.75 -2.66
N CYS A 452 -15.60 17.61 -1.77
CA CYS A 452 -16.64 18.59 -2.13
C CYS A 452 -16.11 19.62 -3.14
N MET A 453 -14.91 20.17 -2.93
CA MET A 453 -14.29 21.12 -3.86
C MET A 453 -13.98 20.51 -5.22
N LEU A 454 -13.60 19.24 -5.29
CA LEU A 454 -13.33 18.51 -6.54
C LEU A 454 -14.58 18.34 -7.43
N LYS A 455 -15.79 18.54 -6.90
CA LYS A 455 -17.04 18.58 -7.70
C LYS A 455 -17.17 19.84 -8.54
N HIS A 456 -16.42 20.89 -8.19
CA HIS A 456 -16.45 22.17 -8.92
C HIS A 456 -15.62 22.06 -10.20
N PRO A 457 -16.14 22.44 -11.39
CA PRO A 457 -15.47 22.23 -12.68
C PRO A 457 -14.12 22.96 -12.82
N ALA A 458 -13.90 24.02 -12.05
CA ALA A 458 -12.64 24.76 -12.05
C ALA A 458 -11.54 24.12 -11.17
N VAL A 459 -11.83 23.07 -10.39
CA VAL A 459 -10.91 22.48 -9.43
C VAL A 459 -10.32 21.19 -10.01
N LEU A 460 -9.02 21.20 -10.30
CA LEU A 460 -8.28 20.01 -10.73
C LEU A 460 -7.78 19.20 -9.52
N GLN A 461 -7.19 19.88 -8.53
CA GLN A 461 -6.72 19.29 -7.30
C GLN A 461 -7.01 20.25 -6.13
N ALA A 462 -7.26 19.69 -4.95
CA ALA A 462 -7.51 20.46 -3.74
C ALA A 462 -6.81 19.81 -2.54
N ALA A 463 -6.35 20.64 -1.61
CA ALA A 463 -5.84 20.22 -0.31
C ALA A 463 -6.31 21.19 0.77
N ALA A 464 -6.90 20.65 1.85
CA ALA A 464 -7.36 21.45 2.98
C ALA A 464 -6.45 21.23 4.21
N ILE A 465 -6.15 22.31 4.92
CA ILE A 465 -5.38 22.28 6.18
C ILE A 465 -6.00 23.20 7.23
N GLY A 466 -5.64 22.96 8.51
CA GLY A 466 -5.83 23.93 9.59
C GLY A 466 -4.83 25.09 9.45
N SER A 467 -5.35 26.30 9.31
CA SER A 467 -4.55 27.52 9.35
C SER A 467 -4.75 28.19 10.72
N PRO A 468 -3.69 28.53 11.49
CA PRO A 468 -3.80 29.10 12.82
C PRO A 468 -4.66 30.38 12.85
N ASP A 469 -5.61 30.43 13.81
CA ASP A 469 -6.52 31.56 14.00
C ASP A 469 -6.66 31.90 15.48
N LYS A 470 -6.62 33.19 15.82
CA LYS A 470 -6.61 33.65 17.23
C LYS A 470 -7.91 33.39 17.98
N LEU A 471 -9.05 33.31 17.28
CA LEU A 471 -10.38 33.16 17.88
C LEU A 471 -10.87 31.71 17.85
N ARG A 472 -10.50 30.97 16.82
CA ARG A 472 -11.04 29.65 16.53
C ARG A 472 -10.05 28.51 16.77
N GLY A 473 -8.80 28.81 17.18
CA GLY A 473 -7.69 27.89 17.17
C GLY A 473 -7.16 27.70 15.75
N GLU A 474 -7.97 27.13 14.89
CA GLU A 474 -7.70 27.00 13.46
C GLU A 474 -8.92 27.40 12.63
N ILE A 475 -8.68 27.76 11.38
CA ILE A 475 -9.69 27.88 10.32
C ILE A 475 -9.33 26.94 9.17
N VAL A 476 -10.33 26.50 8.44
CA VAL A 476 -10.10 25.73 7.20
C VAL A 476 -9.48 26.65 6.15
N LYS A 477 -8.31 26.26 5.63
CA LYS A 477 -7.67 26.87 4.47
C LYS A 477 -7.50 25.82 3.37
N ALA A 478 -7.89 26.16 2.14
CA ALA A 478 -7.72 25.30 0.98
C ALA A 478 -6.62 25.82 0.05
N PHE A 479 -5.83 24.89 -0.49
CA PHE A 479 -4.92 25.10 -1.62
C PHE A 479 -5.53 24.41 -2.84
N ILE A 480 -5.66 25.12 -3.94
CA ILE A 480 -6.39 24.64 -5.13
C ILE A 480 -5.52 24.78 -6.37
N VAL A 481 -5.38 23.70 -7.12
CA VAL A 481 -4.87 23.71 -8.49
C VAL A 481 -6.07 23.81 -9.43
N LEU A 482 -6.06 24.81 -10.29
CA LEU A 482 -7.15 25.04 -11.24
C LEU A 482 -7.06 24.10 -12.45
N ALA A 483 -8.21 23.71 -12.96
CA ALA A 483 -8.33 23.02 -14.24
C ALA A 483 -8.00 23.97 -15.41
N ASP A 484 -7.61 23.40 -16.56
CA ASP A 484 -7.30 24.17 -17.76
C ASP A 484 -8.48 25.05 -18.19
N GLY A 485 -8.14 26.27 -18.58
CA GLY A 485 -9.13 27.30 -19.03
C GLY A 485 -9.68 28.17 -17.89
N PHE A 486 -9.44 27.84 -16.62
CA PHE A 486 -9.85 28.69 -15.50
C PHE A 486 -8.71 29.59 -15.01
N LYS A 487 -9.06 30.77 -14.49
CA LYS A 487 -8.10 31.73 -13.93
C LYS A 487 -8.46 32.09 -12.50
N ALA A 488 -7.45 32.20 -11.66
CA ALA A 488 -7.60 32.63 -10.29
C ALA A 488 -8.28 34.01 -10.21
N SER A 489 -9.36 34.11 -9.47
CA SER A 489 -10.08 35.35 -9.22
C SER A 489 -10.82 35.30 -7.87
N LYS A 490 -11.16 36.46 -7.33
CA LYS A 490 -11.94 36.55 -6.09
C LYS A 490 -13.35 35.98 -6.26
N GLY A 491 -13.97 36.18 -7.44
CA GLY A 491 -15.28 35.61 -7.75
C GLY A 491 -15.26 34.08 -7.75
N LEU A 492 -14.25 33.45 -8.38
CA LEU A 492 -14.09 32.01 -8.38
C LEU A 492 -13.83 31.45 -6.95
N GLN A 493 -13.07 32.21 -6.15
CA GLN A 493 -12.87 31.83 -4.74
C GLN A 493 -14.20 31.78 -3.97
N GLU A 494 -15.03 32.81 -4.12
CA GLU A 494 -16.35 32.92 -3.49
C GLU A 494 -17.31 31.81 -3.98
N GLU A 495 -17.24 31.48 -5.27
CA GLU A 495 -18.03 30.39 -5.88
C GLU A 495 -17.67 29.02 -5.27
N ILE A 496 -16.38 28.69 -5.18
CA ILE A 496 -15.91 27.43 -4.57
C ILE A 496 -16.26 27.40 -3.08
N GLN A 497 -16.08 28.51 -2.34
CA GLN A 497 -16.49 28.60 -0.95
C GLN A 497 -17.99 28.35 -0.76
N ASN A 498 -18.82 28.91 -1.65
CA ASN A 498 -20.26 28.70 -1.61
C ASN A 498 -20.65 27.26 -1.93
N THR A 499 -19.98 26.61 -2.88
CA THR A 499 -20.19 25.19 -3.16
C THR A 499 -20.01 24.34 -1.91
N VAL A 500 -18.92 24.55 -1.17
CA VAL A 500 -18.69 23.81 0.08
C VAL A 500 -19.72 24.19 1.16
N ARG A 501 -20.00 25.50 1.33
CA ARG A 501 -20.94 25.99 2.34
C ARG A 501 -22.36 25.45 2.17
N THR A 502 -22.80 25.24 0.92
CA THR A 502 -24.15 24.75 0.62
C THR A 502 -24.25 23.24 0.62
N SER A 503 -23.12 22.54 0.47
CA SER A 503 -23.07 21.08 0.40
C SER A 503 -22.70 20.40 1.73
N LEU A 504 -21.90 21.09 2.57
CA LEU A 504 -21.41 20.58 3.86
C LEU A 504 -21.87 21.47 5.01
N ALA A 505 -21.45 21.11 6.24
CA ALA A 505 -21.79 21.92 7.42
C ALA A 505 -21.13 23.31 7.37
N ALA A 506 -21.81 24.31 7.92
CA ALA A 506 -21.38 25.71 7.87
C ALA A 506 -20.02 25.99 8.54
N TYR A 507 -19.49 25.09 9.35
CA TYR A 507 -18.16 25.20 9.95
C TYR A 507 -17.04 24.61 9.09
N GLU A 508 -17.35 23.85 8.03
CA GLU A 508 -16.41 23.12 7.18
C GLU A 508 -15.92 23.91 5.97
N TYR A 509 -16.65 24.96 5.55
CA TYR A 509 -16.23 25.69 4.36
C TYR A 509 -14.87 26.39 4.55
N PRO A 510 -14.00 26.37 3.52
CA PRO A 510 -12.69 27.01 3.60
C PRO A 510 -12.83 28.52 3.72
N ARG A 511 -12.33 29.09 4.81
CA ARG A 511 -12.34 30.54 5.03
C ARG A 511 -11.26 31.26 4.24
N GLU A 512 -10.18 30.55 3.94
CA GLU A 512 -9.11 31.01 3.06
C GLU A 512 -8.95 30.02 1.91
N ILE A 513 -8.79 30.52 0.68
CA ILE A 513 -8.40 29.75 -0.49
C ILE A 513 -7.15 30.37 -1.09
N GLU A 514 -6.17 29.54 -1.42
CA GLU A 514 -4.96 29.91 -2.14
C GLU A 514 -4.88 29.08 -3.43
N PHE A 515 -4.88 29.76 -4.60
CA PHE A 515 -4.63 29.09 -5.86
C PHE A 515 -3.14 28.88 -6.05
N VAL A 516 -2.75 27.63 -6.32
CA VAL A 516 -1.35 27.20 -6.48
C VAL A 516 -1.17 26.54 -7.84
N HIS A 517 0.07 26.47 -8.30
CA HIS A 517 0.40 25.81 -9.55
C HIS A 517 0.36 24.29 -9.39
N ASP A 518 0.87 23.80 -8.27
CA ASP A 518 0.94 22.37 -7.92
C ASP A 518 0.85 22.18 -6.39
N LEU A 519 0.50 20.98 -5.98
CA LEU A 519 0.51 20.55 -4.58
C LEU A 519 1.77 19.72 -4.29
N PRO A 520 2.36 19.84 -3.08
CA PRO A 520 3.46 18.96 -2.68
C PRO A 520 2.93 17.53 -2.50
N LEU A 521 3.53 16.58 -3.23
CA LEU A 521 3.12 15.18 -3.21
C LEU A 521 4.23 14.27 -2.68
N THR A 522 3.83 13.14 -2.09
CA THR A 522 4.74 12.03 -1.81
C THR A 522 5.09 11.28 -3.10
N THR A 523 6.05 10.38 -3.05
CA THR A 523 6.37 9.47 -4.17
C THR A 523 5.20 8.57 -4.58
N THR A 524 4.23 8.39 -3.69
CA THR A 524 2.99 7.63 -3.95
C THR A 524 1.80 8.50 -4.37
N GLY A 525 2.00 9.81 -4.62
CA GLY A 525 0.96 10.74 -5.07
C GLY A 525 0.11 11.39 -3.98
N LYS A 526 0.36 11.09 -2.70
CA LYS A 526 -0.41 11.69 -1.58
C LYS A 526 0.05 13.11 -1.28
N VAL A 527 -0.90 14.01 -0.98
CA VAL A 527 -0.60 15.40 -0.58
C VAL A 527 0.18 15.44 0.73
N ARG A 528 1.30 16.15 0.73
CA ARG A 528 2.15 16.39 1.91
C ARG A 528 1.62 17.60 2.70
N ARG A 529 0.53 17.43 3.44
CA ARG A 529 -0.12 18.52 4.20
C ARG A 529 0.80 19.15 5.25
N VAL A 530 1.78 18.41 5.74
CA VAL A 530 2.79 18.95 6.65
C VAL A 530 3.54 20.12 6.03
N GLU A 531 3.95 20.03 4.76
CA GLU A 531 4.62 21.15 4.06
C GLU A 531 3.70 22.36 3.87
N LEU A 532 2.42 22.11 3.56
CA LEU A 532 1.43 23.19 3.46
C LEU A 532 1.21 23.89 4.80
N ARG A 533 1.14 23.12 5.89
CA ARG A 533 1.04 23.69 7.25
C ARG A 533 2.28 24.49 7.65
N GLU A 534 3.48 23.99 7.35
CA GLU A 534 4.72 24.72 7.62
C GLU A 534 4.81 26.00 6.80
N ARG A 535 4.44 25.95 5.50
CA ARG A 535 4.35 27.15 4.64
C ARG A 535 3.39 28.18 5.23
N GLU A 536 2.22 27.73 5.70
CA GLU A 536 1.21 28.59 6.30
C GLU A 536 1.65 29.19 7.62
N ARG A 537 2.30 28.42 8.50
CA ARG A 537 2.88 28.92 9.75
C ARG A 537 3.94 29.99 9.49
N ARG A 538 4.84 29.77 8.51
CA ARG A 538 5.82 30.79 8.09
C ARG A 538 5.14 32.05 7.56
N ARG A 539 4.10 31.92 6.72
CA ARG A 539 3.32 33.04 6.21
C ARG A 539 2.70 33.88 7.33
N LYS A 540 2.25 33.23 8.41
CA LYS A 540 1.66 33.88 9.58
C LYS A 540 2.67 34.35 10.63
N GLY A 541 3.96 34.20 10.37
CA GLY A 541 5.03 34.60 11.30
C GLY A 541 5.13 33.70 12.54
N LEU A 542 4.59 32.49 12.50
CA LEU A 542 4.62 31.49 13.56
C LEU A 542 5.71 30.46 13.23
N THR A 543 6.98 30.85 13.31
CA THR A 543 8.12 29.92 13.24
C THR A 543 8.28 29.19 14.56
N ASN A 544 8.48 27.88 14.54
CA ASN A 544 8.91 27.14 15.73
C ASN A 544 10.25 27.72 16.18
N SER A 545 10.29 28.23 17.43
CA SER A 545 11.52 28.50 18.17
C SER A 545 12.22 27.18 18.52
#